data_b57d6914374e37c747d52d84a23e2cc3
#
_entry.id   b57d6914374e37c747d52d84a23e2cc3
#
_cell.length_a   1.000
_cell.length_b   1.000
_cell.length_c   1.000
_cell.angle_alpha   90.00
_cell.angle_beta   90.00
_cell.angle_gamma   90.00
#
_symmetry.space_group_name_H-M   'P 1'
#
loop_
_entity.id
_entity.type
_entity.pdbx_description
1 polymer ?
#
loop_
_entity_poly.entity_id
_entity_poly.type
_entity_poly.pdbx_seq_one_letter_code
_entity_poly.pdbx_strand_id
1 'polypeptide(L)'
;GSEMCIRDRFRVRSLIAYAIHQFFQERDFVYVHTPLITGSDCEGAGEMFQVTTLDLNNVPKNEDGTVDYSQDFFCKPTNLTVSGQLNGETYAMAFKNIYTFGPTFRAENSNTTRHAAEFWMIEPEIAFADLKDDMVLAESMLKYIIRYVLEHAPEEMNFFNSFVDKGLLERLNHVLNSDFGHVTYTEAIKILEEHNDEFDYKVYWGCDLQTEHERYLTEKVFKRPVFVTDYPKEIKAFYMKLNEDGKTVAAMDCL
;
A
#
# COMPACT_ATOMS: atom_id res chain seq x y z
N GLY A 1 31.62 0.74 7.56
CA GLY A 1 30.47 1.63 7.31
C GLY A 1 29.26 0.92 6.71
N SER A 2 29.44 0.06 5.70
CA SER A 2 28.32 -0.62 5.03
C SER A 2 27.66 -1.69 5.91
N GLU A 3 28.41 -2.46 6.68
CA GLU A 3 27.89 -3.56 7.51
C GLU A 3 27.03 -3.06 8.68
N MET A 4 27.44 -1.98 9.34
CA MET A 4 26.64 -1.35 10.40
C MET A 4 25.33 -0.79 9.84
N CYS A 5 25.37 -0.15 8.69
CA CYS A 5 24.18 0.39 8.05
C CYS A 5 23.18 -0.71 7.67
N ILE A 6 23.64 -1.86 7.17
CA ILE A 6 22.78 -3.01 6.85
C ILE A 6 22.17 -3.58 8.13
N ARG A 7 22.97 -3.83 9.15
CA ARG A 7 22.51 -4.33 10.45
C ARG A 7 21.41 -3.43 11.04
N ASP A 8 21.67 -2.13 11.07
CA ASP A 8 20.74 -1.18 11.68
C ASP A 8 19.44 -1.06 10.90
N ARG A 9 19.49 -1.09 9.56
CA ARG A 9 18.28 -1.12 8.72
C ARG A 9 17.42 -2.35 8.99
N PHE A 10 18.02 -3.54 9.04
CA PHE A 10 17.26 -4.77 9.30
C PHE A 10 16.77 -4.85 10.75
N ARG A 11 17.50 -4.28 11.71
CA ARG A 11 17.03 -4.14 13.09
C ARG A 11 15.80 -3.26 13.18
N VAL A 12 15.83 -2.07 12.57
CA VAL A 12 14.68 -1.16 12.53
C VAL A 12 13.51 -1.79 11.77
N ARG A 13 13.75 -2.46 10.64
CA ARG A 13 12.71 -3.20 9.91
C ARG A 13 12.04 -4.27 10.78
N SER A 14 12.82 -5.01 11.56
CA SER A 14 12.30 -6.01 12.50
C SER A 14 11.42 -5.38 13.58
N LEU A 15 11.84 -4.25 14.15
CA LEU A 15 11.06 -3.51 15.14
C LEU A 15 9.76 -2.95 14.55
N ILE A 16 9.80 -2.45 13.32
CA ILE A 16 8.60 -1.99 12.61
C ILE A 16 7.60 -3.13 12.43
N ALA A 17 8.06 -4.31 12.02
CA ALA A 17 7.19 -5.48 11.87
C ALA A 17 6.50 -5.86 13.19
N TYR A 18 7.25 -5.85 14.29
CA TYR A 18 6.69 -6.08 15.62
C TYR A 18 5.68 -4.99 16.02
N ALA A 19 6.01 -3.73 15.80
CA ALA A 19 5.13 -2.60 16.11
C ALA A 19 3.80 -2.68 15.34
N ILE A 20 3.83 -3.10 14.08
CA ILE A 20 2.63 -3.30 13.26
C ILE A 20 1.73 -4.36 13.91
N HIS A 21 2.28 -5.52 14.25
CA HIS A 21 1.52 -6.56 14.95
C HIS A 21 0.97 -6.08 16.29
N GLN A 22 1.78 -5.38 17.08
CA GLN A 22 1.35 -4.85 18.36
C GLN A 22 0.20 -3.85 18.23
N PHE A 23 0.30 -2.92 17.26
CA PHE A 23 -0.74 -1.95 16.99
C PHE A 23 -2.10 -2.59 16.73
N PHE A 24 -2.15 -3.60 15.86
CA PHE A 24 -3.39 -4.26 15.51
C PHE A 24 -3.90 -5.19 16.63
N GLN A 25 -3.00 -5.94 17.27
CA GLN A 25 -3.38 -6.85 18.37
C GLN A 25 -3.95 -6.11 19.57
N GLU A 26 -3.41 -4.95 19.93
CA GLU A 26 -3.94 -4.11 21.02
C GLU A 26 -5.32 -3.52 20.71
N ARG A 27 -5.77 -3.59 19.46
CA ARG A 27 -7.07 -3.09 18.99
C ARG A 27 -8.03 -4.20 18.59
N ASP A 28 -7.77 -5.41 19.07
CA ASP A 28 -8.60 -6.59 18.82
C ASP A 28 -8.76 -6.96 17.34
N PHE A 29 -7.77 -6.64 16.50
CA PHE A 29 -7.68 -7.16 15.14
C PHE A 29 -7.12 -8.57 15.15
N VAL A 30 -7.69 -9.43 14.33
CA VAL A 30 -7.20 -10.80 14.14
C VAL A 30 -6.21 -10.83 12.98
N TYR A 31 -5.00 -11.28 13.24
CA TYR A 31 -4.03 -11.54 12.19
C TYR A 31 -4.40 -12.77 11.37
N VAL A 32 -4.45 -12.63 10.06
CA VAL A 32 -4.78 -13.71 9.15
C VAL A 32 -3.66 -13.90 8.14
N HIS A 33 -3.15 -15.13 8.03
CA HIS A 33 -2.27 -15.52 6.94
C HIS A 33 -3.11 -16.04 5.77
N THR A 34 -3.14 -15.28 4.67
CA THR A 34 -3.82 -15.68 3.45
C THR A 34 -2.87 -16.39 2.48
N PRO A 35 -3.36 -17.31 1.63
CA PRO A 35 -2.51 -18.03 0.68
C PRO A 35 -1.75 -17.10 -0.26
N LEU A 36 -0.47 -17.40 -0.48
CA LEU A 36 0.35 -16.67 -1.45
C LEU A 36 0.19 -17.21 -2.88
N ILE A 37 -0.14 -18.51 -3.02
CA ILE A 37 -0.45 -19.11 -4.32
C ILE A 37 -1.96 -19.09 -4.50
N THR A 38 -2.43 -18.51 -5.57
CA THR A 38 -3.85 -18.29 -5.83
C THR A 38 -4.21 -18.53 -7.29
N GLY A 39 -5.45 -18.98 -7.53
CA GLY A 39 -6.04 -19.03 -8.86
C GLY A 39 -6.88 -17.80 -9.21
N SER A 40 -6.89 -16.76 -8.34
CA SER A 40 -7.72 -15.56 -8.50
C SER A 40 -6.87 -14.32 -8.61
N ASP A 41 -7.26 -13.41 -9.53
CA ASP A 41 -6.73 -12.05 -9.59
C ASP A 41 -7.61 -11.15 -8.74
N CYS A 42 -7.07 -10.69 -7.60
CA CYS A 42 -7.79 -9.90 -6.62
C CYS A 42 -8.17 -8.49 -7.12
N GLU A 43 -7.32 -7.88 -7.94
CA GLU A 43 -7.47 -6.48 -8.35
C GLU A 43 -7.81 -6.30 -9.83
N GLY A 44 -7.84 -7.38 -10.61
CA GLY A 44 -7.96 -7.29 -12.06
C GLY A 44 -6.74 -6.66 -12.73
N ALA A 45 -5.62 -6.60 -12.04
CA ALA A 45 -4.41 -5.89 -12.48
C ALA A 45 -3.60 -6.66 -13.55
N GLY A 46 -3.92 -7.91 -13.83
CA GLY A 46 -3.47 -8.67 -14.99
C GLY A 46 -2.00 -9.12 -15.02
N GLU A 47 -1.10 -8.56 -14.24
CA GLU A 47 0.32 -8.92 -14.28
C GLU A 47 0.75 -9.69 -13.02
N MET A 48 0.44 -10.99 -13.03
CA MET A 48 0.78 -11.90 -11.95
C MET A 48 1.93 -12.83 -12.34
N PHE A 49 2.84 -13.11 -11.41
CA PHE A 49 3.81 -14.18 -11.59
C PHE A 49 3.11 -15.53 -11.58
N GLN A 50 3.36 -16.34 -12.60
CA GLN A 50 2.79 -17.67 -12.69
C GLN A 50 3.59 -18.66 -11.81
N VAL A 51 2.87 -19.53 -11.10
CA VAL A 51 3.43 -20.67 -10.35
C VAL A 51 3.06 -21.96 -11.07
N THR A 52 4.06 -22.75 -11.45
CA THR A 52 3.84 -24.02 -12.15
C THR A 52 4.91 -25.05 -11.80
N THR A 53 4.53 -26.32 -11.82
CA THR A 53 5.44 -27.46 -11.73
C THR A 53 5.67 -28.14 -13.10
N LEU A 54 5.08 -27.62 -14.16
CA LEU A 54 5.29 -28.12 -15.52
C LEU A 54 6.73 -27.87 -16.00
N ASP A 55 7.28 -28.81 -16.76
CA ASP A 55 8.56 -28.60 -17.43
C ASP A 55 8.42 -27.58 -18.55
N LEU A 56 9.04 -26.42 -18.39
CA LEU A 56 8.98 -25.34 -19.39
C LEU A 56 9.68 -25.71 -20.72
N ASN A 57 10.55 -26.73 -20.76
CA ASN A 57 11.15 -27.22 -21.97
C ASN A 57 10.24 -28.18 -22.75
N ASN A 58 9.24 -28.77 -22.08
CA ASN A 58 8.31 -29.72 -22.66
C ASN A 58 6.90 -29.53 -22.05
N VAL A 59 6.31 -28.38 -22.32
CA VAL A 59 4.98 -28.02 -21.81
C VAL A 59 3.91 -28.90 -22.46
N PRO A 60 3.12 -29.67 -21.67
CA PRO A 60 2.01 -30.44 -22.21
C PRO A 60 0.93 -29.52 -22.77
N LYS A 61 0.32 -29.96 -23.90
CA LYS A 61 -0.67 -29.15 -24.62
C LYS A 61 -1.92 -29.93 -24.91
N ASN A 62 -3.05 -29.23 -24.87
CA ASN A 62 -4.33 -29.70 -25.36
C ASN A 62 -4.35 -29.76 -26.90
N GLU A 63 -5.37 -30.36 -27.47
CA GLU A 63 -5.56 -30.45 -28.93
C GLU A 63 -5.64 -29.09 -29.62
N ASP A 64 -6.14 -28.06 -28.93
CA ASP A 64 -6.23 -26.68 -29.43
C ASP A 64 -4.93 -25.87 -29.29
N GLY A 65 -3.86 -26.50 -28.77
CA GLY A 65 -2.56 -25.88 -28.59
C GLY A 65 -2.39 -25.09 -27.29
N THR A 66 -3.43 -24.98 -26.46
CA THR A 66 -3.34 -24.37 -25.12
C THR A 66 -2.57 -25.29 -24.16
N VAL A 67 -2.08 -24.73 -23.04
CA VAL A 67 -1.39 -25.51 -22.01
C VAL A 67 -2.35 -26.47 -21.32
N ASP A 68 -1.96 -27.74 -21.23
CA ASP A 68 -2.69 -28.73 -20.43
C ASP A 68 -2.32 -28.66 -18.97
N TYR A 69 -3.05 -27.85 -18.22
CA TYR A 69 -2.85 -27.68 -16.78
C TYR A 69 -3.32 -28.88 -15.95
N SER A 70 -3.99 -29.89 -16.52
CA SER A 70 -4.37 -31.08 -15.77
C SER A 70 -3.16 -31.85 -15.23
N GLN A 71 -2.00 -31.63 -15.80
CA GLN A 71 -0.71 -32.22 -15.39
C GLN A 71 0.07 -31.32 -14.42
N ASP A 72 -0.40 -30.12 -14.13
CA ASP A 72 0.19 -29.23 -13.13
C ASP A 72 -0.26 -29.59 -11.71
N PHE A 73 0.46 -29.13 -10.71
CA PHE A 73 0.22 -29.47 -9.30
C PHE A 73 -1.23 -29.18 -8.86
N PHE A 74 -1.77 -28.01 -9.18
CA PHE A 74 -3.13 -27.61 -8.82
C PHE A 74 -4.17 -27.95 -9.90
N CYS A 75 -3.79 -28.60 -10.98
CA CYS A 75 -4.64 -28.92 -12.13
C CYS A 75 -5.33 -27.71 -12.77
N LYS A 76 -4.79 -26.51 -12.57
CA LYS A 76 -5.28 -25.25 -13.12
C LYS A 76 -4.18 -24.18 -13.07
N PRO A 77 -4.31 -23.09 -13.85
CA PRO A 77 -3.40 -21.95 -13.74
C PRO A 77 -3.40 -21.39 -12.32
N THR A 78 -2.21 -21.15 -11.76
CA THR A 78 -2.02 -20.51 -10.46
C THR A 78 -0.93 -19.46 -10.53
N ASN A 79 -1.02 -18.48 -9.64
CA ASN A 79 -0.14 -17.34 -9.62
C ASN A 79 0.24 -16.97 -8.18
N LEU A 80 1.29 -16.16 -8.03
CA LEU A 80 1.56 -15.49 -6.76
C LEU A 80 0.57 -14.35 -6.57
N THR A 81 0.07 -14.19 -5.35
CA THR A 81 -0.94 -13.18 -5.02
C THR A 81 -0.42 -11.75 -5.15
N VAL A 82 -1.27 -10.85 -5.60
CA VAL A 82 -1.02 -9.40 -5.63
C VAL A 82 -1.51 -8.69 -4.37
N SER A 83 -2.35 -9.35 -3.56
CA SER A 83 -2.94 -8.83 -2.32
C SER A 83 -3.57 -9.95 -1.51
N GLY A 84 -3.57 -9.81 -0.20
CA GLY A 84 -4.33 -10.70 0.71
C GLY A 84 -5.80 -10.32 0.85
N GLN A 85 -6.25 -9.22 0.27
CA GLN A 85 -7.58 -8.64 0.47
C GLN A 85 -8.72 -9.63 0.16
N LEU A 86 -8.72 -10.29 -0.98
CA LEU A 86 -9.82 -11.14 -1.43
C LEU A 86 -10.15 -12.27 -0.43
N ASN A 87 -9.13 -12.94 0.08
CA ASN A 87 -9.29 -13.93 1.14
C ASN A 87 -9.53 -13.26 2.50
N GLY A 88 -8.88 -12.12 2.75
CA GLY A 88 -9.02 -11.34 3.98
C GLY A 88 -10.46 -10.91 4.25
N GLU A 89 -11.18 -10.43 3.24
CA GLU A 89 -12.59 -10.04 3.36
C GLU A 89 -13.49 -11.21 3.85
N THR A 90 -13.19 -12.44 3.44
CA THR A 90 -13.91 -13.62 3.93
C THR A 90 -13.73 -13.80 5.44
N TYR A 91 -12.53 -13.56 5.96
CA TYR A 91 -12.28 -13.61 7.40
C TYR A 91 -12.90 -12.41 8.14
N ALA A 92 -12.94 -11.22 7.52
CA ALA A 92 -13.60 -10.05 8.10
C ALA A 92 -15.10 -10.28 8.32
N MET A 93 -15.76 -11.11 7.49
CA MET A 93 -17.14 -11.52 7.69
C MET A 93 -17.35 -12.32 8.99
N ALA A 94 -16.33 -13.02 9.47
CA ALA A 94 -16.39 -13.79 10.71
C ALA A 94 -15.88 -13.01 11.93
N PHE A 95 -14.79 -12.25 11.77
CA PHE A 95 -14.07 -11.62 12.88
C PHE A 95 -14.29 -10.11 12.98
N LYS A 96 -14.93 -9.48 12.02
CA LYS A 96 -15.15 -8.05 11.91
C LYS A 96 -13.86 -7.26 11.57
N ASN A 97 -12.84 -7.33 12.41
CA ASN A 97 -11.57 -6.62 12.25
C ASN A 97 -10.44 -7.63 12.04
N ILE A 98 -9.84 -7.63 10.87
CA ILE A 98 -8.70 -8.48 10.54
C ILE A 98 -7.59 -7.66 9.91
N TYR A 99 -6.40 -8.22 9.85
CA TYR A 99 -5.33 -7.68 9.02
C TYR A 99 -4.48 -8.80 8.45
N THR A 100 -4.01 -8.59 7.24
CA THR A 100 -2.90 -9.35 6.68
C THR A 100 -1.63 -8.50 6.78
N PHE A 101 -0.50 -9.14 6.97
CA PHE A 101 0.81 -8.52 6.90
C PHE A 101 1.79 -9.55 6.38
N GLY A 102 2.14 -9.47 5.12
CA GLY A 102 2.96 -10.47 4.45
C GLY A 102 3.33 -10.10 3.00
N PRO A 103 4.10 -10.97 2.33
CA PRO A 103 4.58 -10.71 1.00
C PRO A 103 3.44 -10.71 -0.03
N THR A 104 3.55 -9.80 -0.99
CA THR A 104 2.74 -9.73 -2.20
C THR A 104 3.65 -9.56 -3.41
N PHE A 105 3.14 -9.90 -4.60
CA PHE A 105 3.96 -10.01 -5.80
C PHE A 105 3.23 -9.35 -6.97
N ARG A 106 3.93 -8.46 -7.69
CA ARG A 106 3.40 -7.80 -8.89
C ARG A 106 4.43 -7.85 -10.00
N ALA A 107 4.05 -8.40 -11.15
CA ALA A 107 4.92 -8.55 -12.32
C ALA A 107 4.87 -7.32 -13.23
N GLU A 108 4.53 -6.16 -12.68
CA GLU A 108 4.42 -4.90 -13.42
C GLU A 108 5.77 -4.49 -14.02
N ASN A 109 5.76 -4.12 -15.30
CA ASN A 109 6.95 -3.60 -15.97
C ASN A 109 7.14 -2.11 -15.63
N SER A 110 7.53 -1.83 -14.39
CA SER A 110 7.77 -0.47 -13.90
C SER A 110 9.19 -0.34 -13.36
N ASN A 111 9.95 0.58 -13.92
CA ASN A 111 11.35 0.84 -13.53
C ASN A 111 11.48 2.10 -12.65
N THR A 112 10.64 2.22 -11.63
CA THR A 112 10.73 3.32 -10.66
C THR A 112 11.37 2.87 -9.35
N THR A 113 11.86 3.80 -8.57
CA THR A 113 12.43 3.55 -7.23
C THR A 113 11.38 3.10 -6.19
N ARG A 114 10.11 3.20 -6.52
CA ARG A 114 8.98 2.87 -5.64
C ARG A 114 8.34 1.51 -5.94
N HIS A 115 8.69 0.85 -7.06
CA HIS A 115 8.11 -0.42 -7.46
C HIS A 115 9.09 -1.56 -7.26
N ALA A 116 8.67 -2.55 -6.50
CA ALA A 116 9.38 -3.81 -6.30
C ALA A 116 8.45 -4.97 -6.71
N ALA A 117 9.03 -6.02 -7.28
CA ALA A 117 8.26 -7.20 -7.69
C ALA A 117 7.75 -8.03 -6.52
N GLU A 118 8.43 -7.95 -5.38
CA GLU A 118 8.03 -8.53 -4.10
C GLU A 118 8.11 -7.46 -3.01
N PHE A 119 7.04 -7.29 -2.26
CA PHE A 119 6.96 -6.36 -1.14
C PHE A 119 5.94 -6.83 -0.11
N TRP A 120 6.06 -6.33 1.12
CA TRP A 120 5.11 -6.65 2.18
C TRP A 120 4.04 -5.58 2.28
N MET A 121 2.79 -6.00 2.29
CA MET A 121 1.64 -5.12 2.49
C MET A 121 1.05 -5.29 3.89
N ILE A 122 0.57 -4.18 4.44
CA ILE A 122 -0.23 -4.13 5.65
C ILE A 122 -1.65 -3.85 5.19
N GLU A 123 -2.55 -4.81 5.35
CA GLU A 123 -3.89 -4.76 4.76
C GLU A 123 -4.95 -5.02 5.84
N PRO A 124 -5.35 -4.02 6.64
CA PRO A 124 -6.47 -4.15 7.55
C PRO A 124 -7.79 -4.15 6.79
N GLU A 125 -8.73 -5.00 7.24
CA GLU A 125 -10.11 -5.05 6.75
C GLU A 125 -11.06 -4.89 7.93
N ILE A 126 -11.94 -3.89 7.87
CA ILE A 126 -12.85 -3.52 8.95
C ILE A 126 -14.28 -3.59 8.46
N ALA A 127 -15.03 -4.61 8.86
CA ALA A 127 -16.45 -4.68 8.55
C ALA A 127 -17.22 -3.55 9.25
N PHE A 128 -18.19 -2.96 8.54
CA PHE A 128 -19.08 -1.89 9.02
C PHE A 128 -18.39 -0.54 9.27
N ALA A 129 -17.18 -0.35 8.78
CA ALA A 129 -16.46 0.93 8.80
C ALA A 129 -16.75 1.74 7.52
N ASP A 130 -16.55 3.03 7.62
CA ASP A 130 -16.56 3.94 6.48
C ASP A 130 -15.15 4.53 6.20
N LEU A 131 -15.06 5.38 5.18
CA LEU A 131 -13.79 6.03 4.81
C LEU A 131 -13.18 6.84 5.97
N LYS A 132 -14.02 7.48 6.78
CA LYS A 132 -13.56 8.28 7.92
C LYS A 132 -12.93 7.42 9.00
N ASP A 133 -13.55 6.27 9.30
CA ASP A 133 -12.99 5.30 10.24
C ASP A 133 -11.64 4.78 9.77
N ASP A 134 -11.50 4.53 8.47
CA ASP A 134 -10.25 4.05 7.86
C ASP A 134 -9.14 5.10 7.93
N MET A 135 -9.44 6.38 7.65
CA MET A 135 -8.48 7.48 7.81
C MET A 135 -7.97 7.60 9.25
N VAL A 136 -8.85 7.48 10.23
CA VAL A 136 -8.48 7.50 11.66
C VAL A 136 -7.55 6.35 12.00
N LEU A 137 -7.84 5.16 11.51
CA LEU A 137 -6.99 3.98 11.72
C LEU A 137 -5.61 4.18 11.08
N ALA A 138 -5.56 4.63 9.82
CA ALA A 138 -4.32 4.86 9.09
C ALA A 138 -3.41 5.90 9.78
N GLU A 139 -3.95 7.05 10.20
CA GLU A 139 -3.20 8.06 10.94
C GLU A 139 -2.66 7.51 12.26
N SER A 140 -3.50 6.80 13.01
CA SER A 140 -3.13 6.19 14.29
C SER A 140 -2.01 5.16 14.12
N MET A 141 -2.09 4.32 13.09
CA MET A 141 -1.09 3.30 12.78
C MET A 141 0.25 3.93 12.43
N LEU A 142 0.28 4.91 11.54
CA LEU A 142 1.52 5.57 11.13
C LEU A 142 2.22 6.25 12.32
N LYS A 143 1.46 6.98 13.13
CA LYS A 143 1.98 7.63 14.33
C LYS A 143 2.48 6.62 15.37
N TYR A 144 1.77 5.52 15.56
CA TYR A 144 2.19 4.46 16.47
C TYR A 144 3.53 3.85 16.06
N ILE A 145 3.68 3.47 14.79
CA ILE A 145 4.90 2.87 14.25
C ILE A 145 6.09 3.84 14.39
N ILE A 146 5.91 5.09 14.00
CA ILE A 146 6.97 6.11 14.09
C ILE A 146 7.41 6.31 15.55
N ARG A 147 6.46 6.47 16.46
CA ARG A 147 6.76 6.62 17.89
C ARG A 147 7.50 5.41 18.42
N TYR A 148 7.03 4.22 18.10
CA TYR A 148 7.65 2.97 18.53
C TYR A 148 9.11 2.87 18.11
N VAL A 149 9.42 3.18 16.87
CA VAL A 149 10.81 3.15 16.34
C VAL A 149 11.69 4.20 17.01
N LEU A 150 11.18 5.42 17.20
CA LEU A 150 11.94 6.48 17.88
C LEU A 150 12.26 6.14 19.33
N GLU A 151 11.36 5.43 20.02
CA GLU A 151 11.54 5.01 21.42
C GLU A 151 12.45 3.79 21.55
N HIS A 152 12.37 2.82 20.64
CA HIS A 152 13.05 1.52 20.77
C HIS A 152 14.32 1.37 19.93
N ALA A 153 14.58 2.27 19.01
CA ALA A 153 15.78 2.28 18.17
C ALA A 153 16.42 3.68 18.06
N PRO A 154 16.62 4.40 19.20
CA PRO A 154 17.12 5.77 19.13
C PRO A 154 18.53 5.87 18.55
N GLU A 155 19.40 4.90 18.80
CA GLU A 155 20.78 4.90 18.28
C GLU A 155 20.80 4.74 16.77
N GLU A 156 20.05 3.78 16.24
CA GLU A 156 19.91 3.52 14.81
C GLU A 156 19.28 4.73 14.09
N MET A 157 18.26 5.33 14.68
CA MET A 157 17.59 6.49 14.10
C MET A 157 18.49 7.74 14.10
N ASN A 158 19.29 7.95 15.14
CA ASN A 158 20.32 9.00 15.17
C ASN A 158 21.41 8.76 14.10
N PHE A 159 21.82 7.53 13.91
CA PHE A 159 22.76 7.16 12.85
C PHE A 159 22.18 7.48 11.47
N PHE A 160 20.93 7.10 11.19
CA PHE A 160 20.29 7.41 9.92
C PHE A 160 20.15 8.92 9.70
N ASN A 161 19.76 9.66 10.73
CA ASN A 161 19.65 11.12 10.65
C ASN A 161 20.99 11.79 10.35
N SER A 162 22.10 11.26 10.87
CA SER A 162 23.43 11.86 10.72
C SER A 162 24.11 11.50 9.39
N PHE A 163 23.93 10.27 8.92
CA PHE A 163 24.74 9.70 7.84
C PHE A 163 23.95 9.29 6.59
N VAL A 164 22.63 9.12 6.69
CA VAL A 164 21.80 8.65 5.57
C VAL A 164 20.88 9.76 5.06
N ASP A 165 20.16 10.41 5.96
CA ASP A 165 19.14 11.39 5.61
C ASP A 165 19.05 12.48 6.68
N LYS A 166 19.77 13.57 6.44
CA LYS A 166 19.74 14.74 7.34
C LYS A 166 18.36 15.35 7.40
N GLY A 167 17.84 15.52 8.62
CA GLY A 167 16.49 16.02 8.86
C GLY A 167 15.42 14.91 9.00
N LEU A 168 15.81 13.64 8.98
CA LEU A 168 14.90 12.51 9.19
C LEU A 168 14.12 12.62 10.50
N LEU A 169 14.81 12.86 11.62
CA LEU A 169 14.17 12.97 12.94
C LEU A 169 13.22 14.16 13.03
N GLU A 170 13.57 15.29 12.41
CA GLU A 170 12.69 16.47 12.36
C GLU A 170 11.40 16.15 11.61
N ARG A 171 11.49 15.50 10.44
CA ARG A 171 10.31 15.09 9.67
C ARG A 171 9.44 14.09 10.42
N LEU A 172 10.03 13.07 11.03
CA LEU A 172 9.27 12.07 11.78
C LEU A 172 8.55 12.69 12.98
N ASN A 173 9.21 13.58 13.71
CA ASN A 173 8.58 14.32 14.81
C ASN A 173 7.49 15.27 14.32
N HIS A 174 7.66 15.89 13.15
CA HIS A 174 6.65 16.71 12.55
C HIS A 174 5.38 15.89 12.21
N VAL A 175 5.55 14.70 11.64
CA VAL A 175 4.43 13.78 11.36
C VAL A 175 3.72 13.39 12.66
N LEU A 176 4.47 13.05 13.72
CA LEU A 176 3.88 12.68 15.02
C LEU A 176 3.04 13.79 15.65
N ASN A 177 3.47 15.04 15.51
CA ASN A 177 2.88 16.20 16.18
C ASN A 177 1.86 16.95 15.31
N SER A 178 1.67 16.52 14.07
CA SER A 178 0.71 17.11 13.15
C SER A 178 -0.61 16.35 13.15
N ASP A 179 -1.72 17.06 13.12
CA ASP A 179 -2.99 16.49 12.67
C ASP A 179 -2.94 16.39 11.15
N PHE A 180 -3.26 15.23 10.59
CA PHE A 180 -3.21 15.04 9.14
C PHE A 180 -4.26 15.91 8.46
N GLY A 181 -3.89 16.53 7.34
CA GLY A 181 -4.80 17.32 6.53
C GLY A 181 -5.81 16.44 5.80
N HIS A 182 -6.91 17.04 5.37
CA HIS A 182 -7.95 16.39 4.59
C HIS A 182 -8.33 17.28 3.42
N VAL A 183 -8.36 16.72 2.23
CA VAL A 183 -8.77 17.41 1.00
C VAL A 183 -9.42 16.41 0.05
N THR A 184 -10.49 16.79 -0.63
CA THR A 184 -11.03 15.95 -1.69
C THR A 184 -10.15 16.04 -2.93
N TYR A 185 -10.15 15.00 -3.76
CA TYR A 185 -9.44 15.01 -5.04
C TYR A 185 -9.87 16.22 -5.90
N THR A 186 -11.16 16.51 -5.94
CA THR A 186 -11.68 17.67 -6.71
C THR A 186 -11.12 19.00 -6.21
N GLU A 187 -11.03 19.19 -4.90
CA GLU A 187 -10.42 20.40 -4.32
C GLU A 187 -8.90 20.43 -4.55
N ALA A 188 -8.23 19.29 -4.40
CA ALA A 188 -6.79 19.17 -4.67
C ALA A 188 -6.46 19.54 -6.13
N ILE A 189 -7.25 19.06 -7.09
CA ILE A 189 -7.09 19.41 -8.51
C ILE A 189 -7.23 20.92 -8.73
N LYS A 190 -8.22 21.58 -8.13
CA LYS A 190 -8.37 23.02 -8.24
C LYS A 190 -7.14 23.79 -7.73
N ILE A 191 -6.60 23.37 -6.58
CA ILE A 191 -5.39 23.98 -6.02
C ILE A 191 -4.21 23.79 -6.97
N LEU A 192 -4.04 22.60 -7.52
CA LEU A 192 -2.92 22.28 -8.42
C LEU A 192 -3.07 22.95 -9.79
N GLU A 193 -4.28 23.09 -10.34
CA GLU A 193 -4.53 23.76 -11.62
C GLU A 193 -4.10 25.25 -11.60
N GLU A 194 -4.20 25.92 -10.46
CA GLU A 194 -3.72 27.31 -10.30
C GLU A 194 -2.20 27.43 -10.46
N HIS A 195 -1.45 26.32 -10.31
CA HIS A 195 0.00 26.24 -10.41
C HIS A 195 0.47 25.32 -11.54
N ASN A 196 -0.37 25.08 -12.52
CA ASN A 196 -0.14 24.09 -13.57
C ASN A 196 1.09 24.36 -14.45
N ASP A 197 1.54 25.60 -14.50
CA ASP A 197 2.76 26.03 -15.18
C ASP A 197 4.05 25.60 -14.47
N GLU A 198 3.97 25.26 -13.19
CA GLU A 198 5.10 24.77 -12.38
C GLU A 198 5.35 23.27 -12.55
N PHE A 199 4.40 22.51 -13.15
CA PHE A 199 4.46 21.06 -13.26
C PHE A 199 4.89 20.58 -14.66
N ASP A 200 5.68 19.52 -14.68
CA ASP A 200 6.02 18.80 -15.92
C ASP A 200 4.79 18.08 -16.49
N TYR A 201 4.01 17.44 -15.61
CA TYR A 201 2.75 16.78 -15.94
C TYR A 201 1.58 17.70 -15.60
N LYS A 202 0.82 18.10 -16.62
CA LYS A 202 -0.31 19.01 -16.43
C LYS A 202 -1.46 18.31 -15.72
N VAL A 203 -2.03 19.01 -14.74
CA VAL A 203 -3.14 18.55 -13.91
C VAL A 203 -4.46 18.91 -14.57
N TYR A 204 -5.39 17.98 -14.56
CA TYR A 204 -6.78 18.14 -14.94
C TYR A 204 -7.64 17.14 -14.17
N TRP A 205 -8.92 17.42 -14.01
CA TRP A 205 -9.80 16.50 -13.30
C TRP A 205 -9.90 15.15 -14.02
N GLY A 206 -9.62 14.06 -13.32
CA GLY A 206 -9.57 12.71 -13.86
C GLY A 206 -8.15 12.19 -14.17
N CYS A 207 -7.10 13.01 -14.00
CA CYS A 207 -5.73 12.55 -14.14
C CYS A 207 -5.24 11.84 -12.87
N ASP A 208 -4.28 10.92 -13.04
CA ASP A 208 -3.52 10.39 -11.92
C ASP A 208 -2.55 11.44 -11.38
N LEU A 209 -2.55 11.63 -10.06
CA LEU A 209 -1.58 12.51 -9.41
C LEU A 209 -0.18 11.91 -9.52
N GLN A 210 0.77 12.74 -9.95
CA GLN A 210 2.18 12.38 -10.01
C GLN A 210 2.89 12.80 -8.73
N THR A 211 4.08 12.27 -8.49
CA THR A 211 4.89 12.59 -7.30
C THR A 211 5.08 14.11 -7.11
N GLU A 212 5.23 14.88 -8.18
CA GLU A 212 5.38 16.35 -8.10
C GLU A 212 4.11 17.01 -7.54
N HIS A 213 2.93 16.52 -7.91
CA HIS A 213 1.64 17.02 -7.43
C HIS A 213 1.44 16.68 -5.95
N GLU A 214 1.73 15.44 -5.56
CA GLU A 214 1.67 14.98 -4.17
C GLU A 214 2.59 15.80 -3.26
N ARG A 215 3.84 16.01 -3.70
CA ARG A 215 4.80 16.83 -2.96
C ARG A 215 4.36 18.30 -2.86
N TYR A 216 3.77 18.85 -3.90
CA TYR A 216 3.24 20.22 -3.87
C TYR A 216 2.17 20.35 -2.79
N LEU A 217 1.22 19.42 -2.74
CA LEU A 217 0.17 19.40 -1.72
C LEU A 217 0.76 19.28 -0.30
N THR A 218 1.68 18.34 -0.08
CA THR A 218 2.22 18.06 1.27
C THR A 218 3.25 19.08 1.73
N GLU A 219 4.15 19.54 0.86
CA GLU A 219 5.26 20.40 1.22
C GLU A 219 4.96 21.90 1.11
N LYS A 220 4.10 22.29 0.16
CA LYS A 220 3.80 23.71 -0.11
C LYS A 220 2.46 24.15 0.45
N VAL A 221 1.40 23.36 0.26
CA VAL A 221 0.03 23.75 0.62
C VAL A 221 -0.27 23.41 2.08
N PHE A 222 -0.26 22.12 2.43
CA PHE A 222 -0.66 21.65 3.76
C PHE A 222 0.47 21.66 4.78
N LYS A 223 1.72 21.50 4.32
CA LYS A 223 2.95 21.41 5.15
C LYS A 223 2.85 20.34 6.24
N ARG A 224 2.19 19.25 5.94
CA ARG A 224 1.95 18.08 6.81
C ARG A 224 1.41 16.92 5.97
N PRO A 225 1.36 15.70 6.51
CA PRO A 225 0.67 14.61 5.85
C PRO A 225 -0.79 14.97 5.55
N VAL A 226 -1.30 14.54 4.42
CA VAL A 226 -2.65 14.88 3.97
C VAL A 226 -3.35 13.67 3.36
N PHE A 227 -4.60 13.45 3.74
CA PHE A 227 -5.48 12.51 3.07
C PHE A 227 -6.15 13.19 1.88
N VAL A 228 -5.99 12.63 0.70
CA VAL A 228 -6.74 12.98 -0.49
C VAL A 228 -7.84 11.94 -0.66
N THR A 229 -9.09 12.38 -0.73
CA THR A 229 -10.26 11.49 -0.75
C THR A 229 -11.15 11.72 -1.97
N ASP A 230 -12.11 10.83 -2.17
CA ASP A 230 -13.17 11.00 -3.14
C ASP A 230 -12.65 11.17 -4.58
N TYR A 231 -11.89 10.18 -5.01
CA TYR A 231 -11.29 10.12 -6.34
C TYR A 231 -12.32 9.82 -7.43
N PRO A 232 -12.06 10.24 -8.69
CA PRO A 232 -12.86 9.79 -9.82
C PRO A 232 -12.90 8.27 -9.92
N LYS A 233 -14.09 7.72 -10.16
CA LYS A 233 -14.28 6.26 -10.24
C LYS A 233 -13.46 5.59 -11.36
N GLU A 234 -13.15 6.34 -12.42
CA GLU A 234 -12.44 5.85 -13.58
C GLU A 234 -10.96 5.54 -13.33
N ILE A 235 -10.36 6.16 -12.30
CA ILE A 235 -8.94 5.99 -11.96
C ILE A 235 -8.71 5.18 -10.69
N LYS A 236 -9.75 4.58 -10.12
CA LYS A 236 -9.66 3.70 -8.95
C LYS A 236 -10.25 2.33 -9.24
N ALA A 237 -9.93 1.36 -8.39
CA ALA A 237 -10.36 -0.02 -8.56
C ALA A 237 -11.90 -0.13 -8.56
N PHE A 238 -12.42 -1.09 -9.32
CA PHE A 238 -13.86 -1.27 -9.57
C PHE A 238 -14.69 -1.54 -8.31
N TYR A 239 -14.09 -2.06 -7.26
CA TYR A 239 -14.76 -2.43 -6.00
C TYR A 239 -14.90 -1.26 -5.02
N MET A 240 -14.32 -0.09 -5.30
CA MET A 240 -14.44 1.09 -4.45
C MET A 240 -15.89 1.56 -4.37
N LYS A 241 -16.33 1.91 -3.16
CA LYS A 241 -17.70 2.35 -2.90
C LYS A 241 -18.01 3.65 -3.65
N LEU A 242 -19.00 3.61 -4.54
CA LEU A 242 -19.46 4.79 -5.27
C LEU A 242 -20.13 5.79 -4.32
N ASN A 243 -19.78 7.07 -4.44
CA ASN A 243 -20.42 8.17 -3.71
C ASN A 243 -21.76 8.53 -4.34
N GLU A 244 -22.57 9.32 -3.63
CA GLU A 244 -23.92 9.74 -4.06
C GLU A 244 -23.91 10.56 -5.35
N ASP A 245 -22.79 11.22 -5.68
CA ASP A 245 -22.62 11.99 -6.92
C ASP A 245 -22.53 11.13 -8.18
N GLY A 246 -22.37 9.81 -8.03
CA GLY A 246 -22.24 8.85 -9.13
C GLY A 246 -20.94 8.99 -9.96
N LYS A 247 -20.02 9.85 -9.56
CA LYS A 247 -18.77 10.18 -10.28
C LYS A 247 -17.52 9.85 -9.48
N THR A 248 -17.58 9.99 -8.18
CA THR A 248 -16.45 9.75 -7.27
C THR A 248 -16.67 8.50 -6.41
N VAL A 249 -15.58 7.98 -5.88
CA VAL A 249 -15.58 6.82 -4.98
C VAL A 249 -14.95 7.16 -3.65
N ALA A 250 -15.41 6.50 -2.59
CA ALA A 250 -14.91 6.64 -1.23
C ALA A 250 -13.54 5.93 -1.10
N ALA A 251 -12.55 6.48 -1.75
CA ALA A 251 -11.16 6.06 -1.72
C ALA A 251 -10.29 7.14 -1.07
N MET A 252 -9.15 6.76 -0.51
CA MET A 252 -8.17 7.70 0.03
C MET A 252 -6.74 7.30 -0.34
N ASP A 253 -5.90 8.31 -0.48
CA ASP A 253 -4.45 8.16 -0.43
C ASP A 253 -3.92 9.06 0.70
N CYS A 254 -2.97 8.56 1.49
CA CYS A 254 -2.26 9.36 2.50
C CYS A 254 -0.91 9.78 1.92
N LEU A 255 -0.76 11.08 1.70
CA LEU A 255 0.43 11.70 1.13
C LEU A 255 1.36 12.25 2.21
#